data_135a10a0951651a66da6504f125e6b86
#
_entry.id   135a10a0951651a66da6504f125e6b86
#
_cell.length_a   1.000
_cell.length_b   1.000
_cell.length_c   1.000
_cell.angle_alpha   90.00
_cell.angle_beta   90.00
_cell.angle_gamma   90.00
#
_symmetry.space_group_name_H-M   'P 1'
#
loop_
_entity.id
_entity.type
_entity.pdbx_description
1 polymer ?
#
loop_
_entity_poly.entity_id
_entity_poly.type
_entity_poly.pdbx_seq_one_letter_code
_entity_poly.pdbx_strand_id
1 'polypeptide(L)'
;KRYKEITAEVEERLNFELNTVRTMGFAGYFLIVADFINHGKDIGVFIGPGRGSAAGSAVAYCIGITNIDPIKYQLLFERFLNPDRKSMPDIDTDFDDEGRQKVIDYVVEKYGKQQVAQIVTYGTMAAKMSIKDVSRVLDLPLDQANALAKLVPDKPGISLKRVLTAPFTGEGSLAEKENLPSEDIENAKKLREHLAATDTPEGMVLKEAMILEGSVRGTGIHAAGIIIAPKDLTEIIPVYASKETELLIT
;
A
#
# COMPACT_ATOMS: atom_id res chain seq x y z
N LYS A 1 -16.01 -26.58 16.63
CA LYS A 1 -14.84 -27.32 16.10
C LYS A 1 -13.51 -26.76 16.61
N ARG A 2 -13.36 -25.44 16.83
CA ARG A 2 -12.13 -24.80 17.30
C ARG A 2 -11.94 -24.98 18.82
N TYR A 3 -12.98 -24.75 19.60
CA TYR A 3 -12.97 -25.01 21.04
C TYR A 3 -13.54 -26.42 21.33
N LYS A 4 -12.80 -27.23 22.12
CA LYS A 4 -13.24 -28.56 22.54
C LYS A 4 -14.37 -28.44 23.54
N GLU A 5 -14.31 -27.44 24.42
CA GLU A 5 -15.29 -27.09 25.42
C GLU A 5 -15.61 -25.58 25.30
N ILE A 6 -16.88 -25.25 25.38
CA ILE A 6 -17.34 -23.87 25.41
C ILE A 6 -17.52 -23.48 26.86
N THR A 7 -16.49 -22.84 27.41
CA THR A 7 -16.56 -22.29 28.76
C THR A 7 -17.39 -21.00 28.77
N ALA A 8 -17.81 -20.56 29.95
CA ALA A 8 -18.55 -19.29 30.09
C ALA A 8 -17.75 -18.10 29.52
N GLU A 9 -16.43 -18.10 29.69
CA GLU A 9 -15.54 -17.07 29.14
C GLU A 9 -15.57 -17.05 27.57
N VAL A 10 -15.52 -18.24 26.98
CA VAL A 10 -15.59 -18.37 25.50
C VAL A 10 -16.94 -17.89 24.97
N GLU A 11 -18.03 -18.29 25.66
CA GLU A 11 -19.39 -17.93 25.28
C GLU A 11 -19.63 -16.40 25.38
N GLU A 12 -19.24 -15.81 26.50
CA GLU A 12 -19.34 -14.36 26.73
C GLU A 12 -18.56 -13.58 25.67
N ARG A 13 -17.32 -13.98 25.43
CA ARG A 13 -16.45 -13.36 24.42
C ARG A 13 -17.06 -13.42 23.01
N LEU A 14 -17.55 -14.59 22.59
CA LEU A 14 -18.16 -14.76 21.27
C LEU A 14 -19.45 -13.95 21.15
N ASN A 15 -20.30 -13.93 22.16
CA ASN A 15 -21.53 -13.15 22.16
C ASN A 15 -21.25 -11.64 22.07
N PHE A 16 -20.26 -11.15 22.80
CA PHE A 16 -19.80 -9.76 22.74
C PHE A 16 -19.32 -9.39 21.33
N GLU A 17 -18.40 -10.19 20.78
CA GLU A 17 -17.85 -9.94 19.44
C GLU A 17 -18.92 -10.02 18.33
N LEU A 18 -19.76 -11.05 18.35
CA LEU A 18 -20.85 -11.20 17.37
C LEU A 18 -21.83 -10.03 17.41
N ASN A 19 -22.19 -9.57 18.61
CA ASN A 19 -23.05 -8.41 18.77
C ASN A 19 -22.38 -7.14 18.22
N THR A 20 -21.09 -6.94 18.48
CA THR A 20 -20.33 -5.81 17.98
C THR A 20 -20.24 -5.84 16.45
N VAL A 21 -19.85 -6.96 15.85
CA VAL A 21 -19.76 -7.15 14.39
C VAL A 21 -21.11 -6.88 13.72
N ARG A 22 -22.20 -7.38 14.30
CA ARG A 22 -23.57 -7.17 13.79
C ARG A 22 -23.99 -5.71 13.88
N THR A 23 -23.79 -5.07 15.05
CA THR A 23 -24.21 -3.68 15.30
C THR A 23 -23.43 -2.70 14.42
N MET A 24 -22.16 -2.98 14.15
CA MET A 24 -21.33 -2.16 13.27
C MET A 24 -21.53 -2.47 11.78
N GLY A 25 -22.33 -3.48 11.42
CA GLY A 25 -22.64 -3.81 10.02
C GLY A 25 -21.56 -4.58 9.27
N PHE A 26 -20.57 -5.17 9.95
CA PHE A 26 -19.43 -5.83 9.31
C PHE A 26 -19.61 -7.35 9.12
N ALA A 27 -20.78 -7.91 9.41
CA ALA A 27 -21.03 -9.35 9.25
C ALA A 27 -20.73 -9.85 7.82
N GLY A 28 -21.16 -9.12 6.78
CA GLY A 28 -20.87 -9.45 5.39
C GLY A 28 -19.37 -9.48 5.09
N TYR A 29 -18.62 -8.50 5.61
CA TYR A 29 -17.18 -8.46 5.45
C TYR A 29 -16.49 -9.70 6.05
N PHE A 30 -16.82 -10.08 7.28
CA PHE A 30 -16.31 -11.30 7.90
C PHE A 30 -16.62 -12.55 7.09
N LEU A 31 -17.84 -12.65 6.55
CA LEU A 31 -18.25 -13.81 5.75
C LEU A 31 -17.50 -13.91 4.43
N ILE A 32 -17.28 -12.78 3.73
CA ILE A 32 -16.52 -12.73 2.48
C ILE A 32 -15.07 -13.14 2.74
N VAL A 33 -14.45 -12.60 3.80
CA VAL A 33 -13.06 -12.93 4.13
C VAL A 33 -12.93 -14.40 4.52
N ALA A 34 -13.84 -14.92 5.36
CA ALA A 34 -13.85 -16.33 5.73
C ALA A 34 -14.04 -17.25 4.52
N ASP A 35 -14.86 -16.85 3.56
CA ASP A 35 -15.16 -17.62 2.39
C ASP A 35 -13.93 -17.84 1.50
N PHE A 36 -13.26 -16.78 1.06
CA PHE A 36 -12.09 -16.95 0.18
C PHE A 36 -10.90 -17.59 0.91
N ILE A 37 -10.72 -17.34 2.22
CA ILE A 37 -9.68 -17.99 3.02
C ILE A 37 -9.94 -19.49 3.14
N ASN A 38 -11.16 -19.91 3.48
CA ASN A 38 -11.47 -21.32 3.62
C ASN A 38 -11.42 -22.03 2.27
N HIS A 39 -11.93 -21.42 1.19
CA HIS A 39 -11.79 -21.97 -0.16
C HIS A 39 -10.31 -22.14 -0.54
N GLY A 40 -9.47 -21.14 -0.29
CA GLY A 40 -8.02 -21.26 -0.54
C GLY A 40 -7.38 -22.45 0.19
N LYS A 41 -7.75 -22.67 1.47
CA LYS A 41 -7.30 -23.85 2.22
C LYS A 41 -7.79 -25.15 1.61
N ASP A 42 -9.04 -25.20 1.17
CA ASP A 42 -9.65 -26.41 0.56
C ASP A 42 -8.98 -26.79 -0.76
N ILE A 43 -8.49 -25.83 -1.54
CA ILE A 43 -7.74 -26.07 -2.78
C ILE A 43 -6.22 -26.21 -2.56
N GLY A 44 -5.76 -26.26 -1.31
CA GLY A 44 -4.36 -26.52 -0.94
C GLY A 44 -3.45 -25.30 -1.01
N VAL A 45 -3.98 -24.08 -1.01
CA VAL A 45 -3.19 -22.84 -0.91
C VAL A 45 -2.71 -22.65 0.53
N PHE A 46 -1.42 -22.37 0.71
CA PHE A 46 -0.87 -22.05 2.00
C PHE A 46 -1.27 -20.64 2.41
N ILE A 47 -1.97 -20.53 3.54
CA ILE A 47 -2.46 -19.27 4.08
C ILE A 47 -1.91 -19.06 5.47
N GLY A 48 -1.37 -17.89 5.73
CA GLY A 48 -0.81 -17.51 7.02
C GLY A 48 -1.81 -17.63 8.17
N PRO A 49 -1.35 -17.77 9.42
CA PRO A 49 -2.21 -17.96 10.60
C PRO A 49 -3.03 -16.72 10.95
N GLY A 50 -2.85 -15.62 10.27
CA GLY A 50 -3.36 -14.30 10.58
C GLY A 50 -2.31 -13.44 11.27
N ARG A 51 -2.39 -12.14 11.05
CA ARG A 51 -1.49 -11.12 11.63
C ARG A 51 -2.25 -9.86 12.00
N GLY A 52 -1.55 -8.91 12.62
CA GLY A 52 -2.14 -7.63 13.01
C GLY A 52 -3.22 -7.78 14.08
N SER A 53 -4.16 -6.86 14.07
CA SER A 53 -5.23 -6.77 15.07
C SER A 53 -6.31 -7.86 14.93
N ALA A 54 -6.50 -8.41 13.72
CA ALA A 54 -7.50 -9.45 13.45
C ALA A 54 -7.30 -10.73 14.29
N ALA A 55 -6.05 -11.01 14.69
CA ALA A 55 -5.72 -12.11 15.60
C ALA A 55 -6.40 -11.97 16.98
N GLY A 56 -6.88 -10.79 17.36
CA GLY A 56 -7.63 -10.54 18.60
C GLY A 56 -9.10 -10.97 18.56
N SER A 57 -9.64 -11.46 17.43
CA SER A 57 -11.04 -11.85 17.29
C SER A 57 -11.25 -13.36 17.44
N ALA A 58 -12.06 -13.75 18.44
CA ALA A 58 -12.52 -15.13 18.63
C ALA A 58 -13.50 -15.56 17.54
N VAL A 59 -14.30 -14.64 17.00
CA VAL A 59 -15.16 -14.90 15.85
C VAL A 59 -14.32 -15.22 14.62
N ALA A 60 -13.31 -14.40 14.31
CA ALA A 60 -12.40 -14.65 13.18
C ALA A 60 -11.67 -16.01 13.32
N TYR A 61 -11.25 -16.36 14.52
CA TYR A 61 -10.68 -17.67 14.82
C TYR A 61 -11.69 -18.81 14.58
N CYS A 62 -12.92 -18.68 15.06
CA CYS A 62 -13.95 -19.72 14.93
C CYS A 62 -14.38 -19.97 13.50
N ILE A 63 -14.46 -18.94 12.64
CA ILE A 63 -14.87 -19.05 11.23
C ILE A 63 -13.71 -19.31 10.26
N GLY A 64 -12.49 -19.48 10.78
CA GLY A 64 -11.33 -19.90 10.00
C GLY A 64 -10.52 -18.78 9.34
N ILE A 65 -10.79 -17.51 9.66
CA ILE A 65 -10.00 -16.38 9.17
C ILE A 65 -8.60 -16.43 9.77
N THR A 66 -8.49 -16.64 11.09
CA THR A 66 -7.21 -16.76 11.80
C THR A 66 -7.02 -18.15 12.38
N ASN A 67 -5.77 -18.51 12.70
CA ASN A 67 -5.40 -19.75 13.39
C ASN A 67 -4.83 -19.48 14.81
N ILE A 68 -4.94 -18.24 15.29
CA ILE A 68 -4.45 -17.80 16.60
C ILE A 68 -5.66 -17.72 17.54
N ASP A 69 -5.63 -18.44 18.63
CA ASP A 69 -6.68 -18.40 19.66
C ASP A 69 -6.51 -17.15 20.55
N PRO A 70 -7.36 -16.13 20.42
CA PRO A 70 -7.20 -14.89 21.16
C PRO A 70 -7.43 -15.01 22.65
N ILE A 71 -8.23 -16.00 23.09
CA ILE A 71 -8.48 -16.21 24.52
C ILE A 71 -7.25 -16.83 25.16
N LYS A 72 -6.67 -17.86 24.53
CA LYS A 72 -5.43 -18.50 25.00
C LYS A 72 -4.27 -17.52 25.15
N TYR A 73 -4.16 -16.56 24.24
CA TYR A 73 -3.08 -15.58 24.22
C TYR A 73 -3.48 -14.21 24.81
N GLN A 74 -4.66 -14.11 25.42
CA GLN A 74 -5.19 -12.90 26.08
C GLN A 74 -5.15 -11.66 25.15
N LEU A 75 -5.50 -11.85 23.87
CA LEU A 75 -5.55 -10.78 22.89
C LEU A 75 -6.86 -9.99 23.01
N LEU A 76 -6.75 -8.67 22.89
CA LEU A 76 -7.89 -7.75 23.02
C LEU A 76 -8.60 -7.57 21.69
N PHE A 77 -9.91 -7.82 21.67
CA PHE A 77 -10.77 -7.59 20.51
C PHE A 77 -10.91 -6.11 20.16
N GLU A 78 -10.91 -5.24 21.16
CA GLU A 78 -11.07 -3.80 21.00
C GLU A 78 -9.91 -3.14 20.21
N ARG A 79 -8.77 -3.82 20.11
CA ARG A 79 -7.67 -3.39 19.21
C ARG A 79 -7.99 -3.64 17.75
N PHE A 80 -8.84 -4.61 17.46
CA PHE A 80 -9.28 -4.96 16.10
C PHE A 80 -10.56 -4.22 15.74
N LEU A 81 -11.59 -4.28 16.57
CA LEU A 81 -12.88 -3.66 16.33
C LEU A 81 -13.35 -2.93 17.59
N ASN A 82 -13.44 -1.62 17.51
CA ASN A 82 -13.88 -0.77 18.60
C ASN A 82 -15.16 -0.03 18.18
N PRO A 83 -16.30 -0.20 18.91
CA PRO A 83 -17.55 0.50 18.63
C PRO A 83 -17.42 2.03 18.60
N ASP A 84 -16.47 2.60 19.34
CA ASP A 84 -16.21 4.04 19.39
C ASP A 84 -15.47 4.56 18.16
N ARG A 85 -14.89 3.67 17.34
CA ARG A 85 -14.21 3.98 16.09
C ARG A 85 -15.03 3.44 14.92
N LYS A 86 -15.60 4.33 14.11
CA LYS A 86 -16.38 3.96 12.91
C LYS A 86 -15.52 3.51 11.72
N SER A 87 -14.25 3.19 11.92
CA SER A 87 -13.39 2.70 10.84
C SER A 87 -13.67 1.22 10.54
N MET A 88 -13.63 0.87 9.25
CA MET A 88 -13.71 -0.53 8.81
C MET A 88 -12.54 -1.33 9.39
N PRO A 89 -12.76 -2.56 9.89
CA PRO A 89 -11.68 -3.41 10.37
C PRO A 89 -10.77 -3.83 9.21
N ASP A 90 -9.48 -3.95 9.50
CA ASP A 90 -8.47 -4.40 8.54
C ASP A 90 -8.08 -5.84 8.86
N ILE A 91 -8.26 -6.74 7.89
CA ILE A 91 -7.90 -8.16 7.98
C ILE A 91 -6.83 -8.44 6.93
N ASP A 92 -5.58 -8.43 7.37
CA ASP A 92 -4.45 -8.82 6.54
C ASP A 92 -4.37 -10.35 6.39
N THR A 93 -4.34 -10.82 5.16
CA THR A 93 -4.21 -12.24 4.84
C THR A 93 -2.99 -12.49 3.97
N ASP A 94 -2.10 -13.35 4.43
CA ASP A 94 -0.91 -13.73 3.68
C ASP A 94 -1.18 -15.05 2.92
N PHE A 95 -0.88 -15.05 1.62
CA PHE A 95 -0.99 -16.20 0.74
C PHE A 95 0.39 -16.57 0.19
N ASP A 96 0.60 -17.84 -0.15
CA ASP A 96 1.75 -18.22 -0.96
C ASP A 96 1.68 -17.60 -2.36
N ASP A 97 2.84 -17.39 -2.98
CA ASP A 97 2.97 -16.71 -4.27
C ASP A 97 2.21 -17.42 -5.39
N GLU A 98 2.24 -18.76 -5.42
CA GLU A 98 1.60 -19.57 -6.46
C GLU A 98 0.08 -19.70 -6.24
N GLY A 99 -0.34 -19.74 -4.97
CA GLY A 99 -1.72 -19.96 -4.59
C GLY A 99 -2.58 -18.70 -4.65
N ARG A 100 -1.98 -17.52 -4.48
CA ARG A 100 -2.71 -16.25 -4.43
C ARG A 100 -3.61 -16.03 -5.65
N GLN A 101 -3.10 -16.31 -6.85
CA GLN A 101 -3.89 -16.12 -8.08
C GLN A 101 -5.11 -17.03 -8.12
N LYS A 102 -5.01 -18.27 -7.66
CA LYS A 102 -6.13 -19.23 -7.61
C LYS A 102 -7.26 -18.72 -6.72
N VAL A 103 -6.93 -18.05 -5.62
CA VAL A 103 -7.94 -17.44 -4.72
C VAL A 103 -8.58 -16.23 -5.38
N ILE A 104 -7.83 -15.40 -6.10
CA ILE A 104 -8.38 -14.28 -6.88
C ILE A 104 -9.34 -14.79 -7.96
N ASP A 105 -8.95 -15.82 -8.69
CA ASP A 105 -9.78 -16.44 -9.74
C ASP A 105 -11.12 -16.95 -9.17
N TYR A 106 -11.08 -17.60 -8.01
CA TYR A 106 -12.29 -17.99 -7.28
C TYR A 106 -13.17 -16.81 -6.90
N VAL A 107 -12.59 -15.74 -6.39
CA VAL A 107 -13.34 -14.51 -6.03
C VAL A 107 -14.01 -13.92 -7.27
N VAL A 108 -13.31 -13.88 -8.40
CA VAL A 108 -13.85 -13.41 -9.69
C VAL A 108 -14.96 -14.29 -10.20
N GLU A 109 -14.82 -15.62 -10.12
CA GLU A 109 -15.83 -16.58 -10.52
C GLU A 109 -17.10 -16.44 -9.65
N LYS A 110 -16.91 -16.31 -8.35
CA LYS A 110 -18.01 -16.26 -7.37
C LYS A 110 -18.79 -14.96 -7.38
N TYR A 111 -18.09 -13.82 -7.42
CA TYR A 111 -18.71 -12.50 -7.29
C TYR A 111 -18.98 -11.84 -8.65
N GLY A 112 -18.30 -12.27 -9.71
CA GLY A 112 -18.47 -11.79 -11.07
C GLY A 112 -17.33 -10.86 -11.54
N LYS A 113 -16.97 -10.97 -12.83
CA LYS A 113 -15.90 -10.19 -13.46
C LYS A 113 -16.11 -8.66 -13.38
N GLN A 114 -17.35 -8.21 -13.36
CA GLN A 114 -17.69 -6.79 -13.32
C GLN A 114 -17.82 -6.24 -11.89
N GLN A 115 -17.85 -7.14 -10.90
CA GLN A 115 -17.93 -6.81 -9.48
C GLN A 115 -16.57 -6.84 -8.79
N VAL A 116 -15.52 -7.35 -9.46
CA VAL A 116 -14.18 -7.48 -8.90
C VAL A 116 -13.19 -6.66 -9.71
N ALA A 117 -12.40 -5.85 -9.03
CA ALA A 117 -11.34 -5.06 -9.65
C ALA A 117 -10.06 -5.03 -8.80
N GLN A 118 -8.95 -4.75 -9.46
CA GLN A 118 -7.71 -4.41 -8.81
C GLN A 118 -7.66 -2.92 -8.48
N ILE A 119 -6.95 -2.56 -7.42
CA ILE A 119 -6.79 -1.17 -6.99
C ILE A 119 -5.68 -0.53 -7.83
N VAL A 120 -5.95 0.65 -8.39
CA VAL A 120 -4.94 1.45 -9.08
C VAL A 120 -3.91 2.02 -8.09
N THR A 121 -2.67 2.08 -8.52
CA THR A 121 -1.64 2.89 -7.86
C THR A 121 -1.15 3.96 -8.80
N TYR A 122 -0.83 5.14 -8.27
CA TYR A 122 -0.26 6.24 -9.03
C TYR A 122 1.23 6.34 -8.75
N GLY A 123 2.03 6.13 -9.81
CA GLY A 123 3.46 6.40 -9.77
C GLY A 123 3.71 7.89 -9.95
N THR A 124 4.38 8.52 -9.00
CA THR A 124 4.78 9.92 -9.10
C THR A 124 6.24 10.06 -9.53
N MET A 125 6.56 11.20 -10.13
CA MET A 125 7.93 11.53 -10.55
C MET A 125 8.77 11.82 -9.29
N ALA A 126 9.65 10.87 -8.93
CA ALA A 126 10.64 11.07 -7.88
C ALA A 126 11.82 11.93 -8.37
N ALA A 127 12.59 12.49 -7.45
CA ALA A 127 13.69 13.43 -7.73
C ALA A 127 14.61 13.03 -8.89
N LYS A 128 15.20 11.81 -8.84
CA LYS A 128 16.10 11.31 -9.89
C LYS A 128 15.37 11.07 -11.22
N MET A 129 14.09 10.65 -11.16
CA MET A 129 13.28 10.41 -12.35
C MET A 129 12.89 11.72 -13.02
N SER A 130 12.52 12.75 -12.25
CA SER A 130 12.19 14.07 -12.79
C SER A 130 13.38 14.66 -13.57
N ILE A 131 14.59 14.57 -13.03
CA ILE A 131 15.80 15.01 -13.73
C ILE A 131 15.96 14.26 -15.07
N LYS A 132 15.85 12.93 -15.07
CA LYS A 132 16.04 12.13 -16.29
C LYS A 132 14.96 12.37 -17.33
N ASP A 133 13.71 12.51 -16.92
CA ASP A 133 12.60 12.74 -17.87
C ASP A 133 12.68 14.15 -18.47
N VAL A 134 12.98 15.18 -17.68
CA VAL A 134 13.19 16.54 -18.18
C VAL A 134 14.43 16.61 -19.07
N SER A 135 15.53 15.94 -18.68
CA SER A 135 16.73 15.86 -19.53
C SER A 135 16.43 15.30 -20.91
N ARG A 136 15.58 14.28 -20.99
CA ARG A 136 15.17 13.70 -22.28
C ARG A 136 14.37 14.68 -23.13
N VAL A 137 13.51 15.49 -22.52
CA VAL A 137 12.67 16.48 -23.22
C VAL A 137 13.49 17.68 -23.70
N LEU A 138 14.53 18.04 -22.92
CA LEU A 138 15.42 19.17 -23.25
C LEU A 138 16.68 18.72 -23.99
N ASP A 139 16.71 17.47 -24.49
CA ASP A 139 17.83 16.90 -25.27
C ASP A 139 19.20 16.97 -24.57
N LEU A 140 19.21 16.94 -23.22
CA LEU A 140 20.46 16.81 -22.48
C LEU A 140 21.04 15.39 -22.66
N PRO A 141 22.33 15.25 -23.01
CA PRO A 141 22.98 13.96 -23.20
C PRO A 141 22.81 13.03 -21.98
N LEU A 142 22.62 11.75 -22.26
CA LEU A 142 22.29 10.73 -21.24
C LEU A 142 23.34 10.62 -20.13
N ASP A 143 24.63 10.77 -20.48
CA ASP A 143 25.75 10.76 -19.54
C ASP A 143 25.66 11.94 -18.56
N GLN A 144 25.35 13.13 -19.07
CA GLN A 144 25.15 14.34 -18.26
C GLN A 144 23.90 14.23 -17.39
N ALA A 145 22.79 13.74 -17.93
CA ALA A 145 21.56 13.47 -17.16
C ALA A 145 21.80 12.47 -16.01
N ASN A 146 22.57 11.42 -16.27
CA ASN A 146 22.95 10.45 -15.25
C ASN A 146 23.91 11.03 -14.21
N ALA A 147 24.83 11.90 -14.62
CA ALA A 147 25.73 12.60 -13.71
C ALA A 147 24.96 13.51 -12.74
N LEU A 148 23.99 14.30 -13.24
CA LEU A 148 23.12 15.11 -12.39
C LEU A 148 22.28 14.26 -11.43
N ALA A 149 21.66 13.18 -11.94
CA ALA A 149 20.83 12.30 -11.12
C ALA A 149 21.65 11.60 -10.01
N LYS A 150 22.94 11.31 -10.23
CA LYS A 150 23.83 10.73 -9.21
C LYS A 150 24.12 11.68 -8.04
N LEU A 151 24.06 12.98 -8.27
CA LEU A 151 24.27 13.98 -7.20
C LEU A 151 23.06 14.07 -6.25
N VAL A 152 21.90 13.54 -6.62
CA VAL A 152 20.73 13.45 -5.72
C VAL A 152 20.96 12.33 -4.73
N PRO A 153 20.81 12.59 -3.39
CA PRO A 153 20.98 11.57 -2.35
C PRO A 153 20.12 10.32 -2.61
N ASP A 154 20.68 9.14 -2.31
CA ASP A 154 20.00 7.87 -2.52
C ASP A 154 19.16 7.48 -1.29
N LYS A 155 18.17 8.32 -0.98
CA LYS A 155 17.29 8.15 0.16
C LYS A 155 15.84 8.06 -0.30
N PRO A 156 15.08 7.03 0.11
CA PRO A 156 13.66 6.93 -0.22
C PRO A 156 12.89 8.17 0.22
N GLY A 157 12.07 8.73 -0.70
CA GLY A 157 11.24 9.90 -0.41
C GLY A 157 12.01 11.23 -0.35
N ILE A 158 13.28 11.27 -0.78
CA ILE A 158 14.03 12.54 -0.89
C ILE A 158 13.36 13.48 -1.89
N SER A 159 13.17 14.74 -1.50
CA SER A 159 12.62 15.76 -2.39
C SER A 159 13.72 16.55 -3.07
N LEU A 160 13.68 16.62 -4.41
CA LEU A 160 14.59 17.45 -5.20
C LEU A 160 14.48 18.93 -4.82
N LYS A 161 13.26 19.42 -4.62
CA LYS A 161 13.03 20.79 -4.16
C LYS A 161 13.76 21.07 -2.84
N ARG A 162 13.68 20.15 -1.87
CA ARG A 162 14.41 20.32 -0.58
C ARG A 162 15.91 20.25 -0.76
N VAL A 163 16.43 19.31 -1.54
CA VAL A 163 17.86 19.20 -1.86
C VAL A 163 18.37 20.51 -2.44
N LEU A 164 17.60 21.14 -3.31
CA LEU A 164 17.98 22.36 -4.00
C LEU A 164 17.80 23.65 -3.18
N THR A 165 16.89 23.68 -2.19
CA THR A 165 16.50 24.93 -1.52
C THR A 165 16.64 24.95 0.00
N ALA A 166 16.61 23.79 0.69
CA ALA A 166 16.67 23.77 2.16
C ALA A 166 18.06 24.13 2.70
N PRO A 167 18.21 24.71 3.90
CA PRO A 167 19.52 24.99 4.48
C PRO A 167 20.32 23.70 4.66
N PHE A 168 21.65 23.80 4.62
CA PHE A 168 22.53 22.65 4.81
C PHE A 168 22.68 22.27 6.28
N THR A 169 22.70 23.27 7.18
CA THR A 169 22.90 23.12 8.63
C THR A 169 21.88 23.95 9.39
N GLY A 170 21.63 23.58 10.65
CA GLY A 170 20.65 24.24 11.52
C GLY A 170 19.25 23.59 11.45
N GLU A 171 18.27 24.24 12.06
CA GLU A 171 16.90 23.75 12.16
C GLU A 171 16.26 23.58 10.76
N GLY A 172 15.64 22.41 10.51
CA GLY A 172 15.00 22.07 9.25
C GLY A 172 15.94 21.82 8.07
N SER A 173 17.25 21.73 8.33
CA SER A 173 18.29 21.52 7.32
C SER A 173 18.27 20.11 6.73
N LEU A 174 19.02 19.93 5.63
CA LEU A 174 19.25 18.62 5.03
C LEU A 174 20.00 17.67 5.98
N ALA A 175 20.92 18.20 6.78
CA ALA A 175 21.64 17.40 7.75
C ALA A 175 20.75 16.91 8.89
N GLU A 176 19.86 17.76 9.39
CA GLU A 176 18.98 17.44 10.52
C GLU A 176 17.77 16.61 10.10
N LYS A 177 16.96 17.13 9.17
CA LYS A 177 15.67 16.54 8.82
C LYS A 177 15.80 15.31 7.92
N GLU A 178 16.68 15.36 6.94
CA GLU A 178 16.95 14.25 6.05
C GLU A 178 18.08 13.33 6.54
N ASN A 179 18.80 13.71 7.58
CA ASN A 179 19.95 12.97 8.13
C ASN A 179 20.96 12.54 7.03
N LEU A 180 21.33 13.50 6.18
CA LEU A 180 22.23 13.24 5.06
C LEU A 180 23.69 13.23 5.52
N PRO A 181 24.51 12.28 5.04
CA PRO A 181 25.94 12.28 5.27
C PRO A 181 26.64 13.45 4.57
N SER A 182 27.86 13.76 5.00
CA SER A 182 28.63 14.88 4.47
C SER A 182 28.83 14.81 2.95
N GLU A 183 28.99 13.61 2.39
CA GLU A 183 29.14 13.41 0.95
C GLU A 183 27.90 13.86 0.18
N ASP A 184 26.70 13.50 0.66
CA ASP A 184 25.43 13.90 0.05
C ASP A 184 25.19 15.42 0.16
N ILE A 185 25.67 16.05 1.25
CA ILE A 185 25.65 17.51 1.38
C ILE A 185 26.55 18.17 0.33
N GLU A 186 27.76 17.65 0.10
CA GLU A 186 28.64 18.15 -0.94
C GLU A 186 28.04 17.95 -2.36
N ASN A 187 27.40 16.82 -2.60
CA ASN A 187 26.67 16.58 -3.86
C ASN A 187 25.50 17.55 -4.04
N ALA A 188 24.74 17.84 -2.98
CA ALA A 188 23.69 18.84 -3.00
C ALA A 188 24.21 20.26 -3.31
N LYS A 189 25.41 20.61 -2.81
CA LYS A 189 26.06 21.89 -3.17
C LYS A 189 26.36 21.98 -4.65
N LYS A 190 26.94 20.91 -5.26
CA LYS A 190 27.19 20.83 -6.70
C LYS A 190 25.92 20.96 -7.51
N LEU A 191 24.82 20.30 -7.10
CA LEU A 191 23.51 20.48 -7.77
C LEU A 191 23.03 21.93 -7.73
N ARG A 192 23.24 22.65 -6.62
CA ARG A 192 22.86 24.06 -6.52
C ARG A 192 23.73 24.98 -7.37
N GLU A 193 25.01 24.63 -7.56
CA GLU A 193 25.89 25.34 -8.50
C GLU A 193 25.34 25.21 -9.94
N HIS A 194 24.94 24.00 -10.35
CA HIS A 194 24.26 23.80 -11.64
C HIS A 194 22.94 24.59 -11.73
N LEU A 195 22.11 24.56 -10.67
CA LEU A 195 20.86 25.32 -10.65
C LEU A 195 21.09 26.84 -10.74
N ALA A 196 22.14 27.36 -10.13
CA ALA A 196 22.48 28.79 -10.17
C ALA A 196 22.93 29.23 -11.56
N ALA A 197 23.49 28.34 -12.37
CA ALA A 197 23.86 28.56 -13.76
C ALA A 197 22.63 28.39 -14.67
N THR A 198 21.65 29.28 -14.55
CA THR A 198 20.31 29.18 -15.17
C THR A 198 20.32 29.13 -16.71
N ASP A 199 21.37 29.60 -17.33
CA ASP A 199 21.52 29.65 -18.81
C ASP A 199 22.18 28.37 -19.35
N THR A 200 22.54 27.43 -18.50
CA THR A 200 23.06 26.11 -18.88
C THR A 200 21.95 25.09 -19.07
N PRO A 201 22.12 24.08 -19.94
CA PRO A 201 21.16 23.01 -20.11
C PRO A 201 20.87 22.28 -18.79
N GLU A 202 21.89 22.05 -17.95
CA GLU A 202 21.77 21.42 -16.64
C GLU A 202 20.94 22.25 -15.68
N GLY A 203 21.17 23.58 -15.64
CA GLY A 203 20.41 24.51 -14.81
C GLY A 203 18.93 24.56 -15.20
N MET A 204 18.62 24.58 -16.49
CA MET A 204 17.25 24.49 -17.01
C MET A 204 16.60 23.17 -16.62
N VAL A 205 17.29 22.04 -16.78
CA VAL A 205 16.79 20.73 -16.40
C VAL A 205 16.43 20.68 -14.91
N LEU A 206 17.30 21.16 -14.03
CA LEU A 206 17.04 21.14 -12.58
C LEU A 206 15.85 22.02 -12.19
N LYS A 207 15.72 23.18 -12.83
CA LYS A 207 14.60 24.10 -12.59
C LYS A 207 13.26 23.47 -12.97
N GLU A 208 13.15 22.89 -14.15
CA GLU A 208 11.92 22.26 -14.64
C GLU A 208 11.64 20.95 -13.89
N ALA A 209 12.67 20.16 -13.57
CA ALA A 209 12.54 18.94 -12.79
C ALA A 209 11.99 19.20 -11.39
N MET A 210 12.38 20.31 -10.75
CA MET A 210 11.86 20.73 -9.45
C MET A 210 10.35 21.07 -9.49
N ILE A 211 9.86 21.57 -10.62
CA ILE A 211 8.43 21.88 -10.82
C ILE A 211 7.63 20.60 -11.04
N LEU A 212 8.19 19.66 -11.82
CA LEU A 212 7.50 18.41 -12.18
C LEU A 212 7.60 17.31 -11.10
N GLU A 213 8.52 17.44 -10.14
CA GLU A 213 8.62 16.49 -9.03
C GLU A 213 7.27 16.32 -8.31
N GLY A 214 6.88 15.07 -8.06
CA GLY A 214 5.63 14.73 -7.40
C GLY A 214 4.41 14.63 -8.34
N SER A 215 4.52 15.08 -9.59
CA SER A 215 3.46 14.91 -10.57
C SER A 215 3.23 13.44 -10.91
N VAL A 216 1.98 13.06 -11.17
CA VAL A 216 1.65 11.70 -11.60
C VAL A 216 2.27 11.43 -12.96
N ARG A 217 3.02 10.33 -13.05
CA ARG A 217 3.69 9.90 -14.29
C ARG A 217 3.00 8.73 -14.97
N GLY A 218 2.43 7.85 -14.18
CA GLY A 218 1.75 6.65 -14.68
C GLY A 218 0.93 5.98 -13.62
N THR A 219 0.25 4.93 -14.03
CA THR A 219 -0.53 4.07 -13.17
C THR A 219 0.09 2.68 -13.09
N GLY A 220 -0.10 2.01 -11.98
CA GLY A 220 0.24 0.62 -11.74
C GLY A 220 -0.91 -0.07 -11.02
N ILE A 221 -0.67 -1.30 -10.60
CA ILE A 221 -1.64 -2.12 -9.88
C ILE A 221 -1.15 -2.32 -8.45
N HIS A 222 -2.06 -2.19 -7.49
CA HIS A 222 -1.74 -2.45 -6.09
C HIS A 222 -1.38 -3.93 -5.88
N ALA A 223 -0.28 -4.20 -5.21
CA ALA A 223 0.25 -5.56 -5.06
C ALA A 223 -0.64 -6.50 -4.24
N ALA A 224 -1.51 -5.97 -3.37
CA ALA A 224 -2.25 -6.77 -2.39
C ALA A 224 -3.77 -6.64 -2.51
N GLY A 225 -4.31 -5.42 -2.61
CA GLY A 225 -5.75 -5.18 -2.48
C GLY A 225 -6.53 -5.48 -3.75
N ILE A 226 -7.72 -6.05 -3.58
CA ILE A 226 -8.77 -6.14 -4.61
C ILE A 226 -10.06 -5.53 -4.08
N ILE A 227 -10.89 -5.05 -4.97
CA ILE A 227 -12.22 -4.52 -4.68
C ILE A 227 -13.24 -5.57 -5.02
N ILE A 228 -14.22 -5.78 -4.13
CA ILE A 228 -15.41 -6.61 -4.38
C ILE A 228 -16.62 -5.72 -4.14
N ALA A 229 -17.45 -5.55 -5.19
CA ALA A 229 -18.63 -4.70 -5.16
C ALA A 229 -19.91 -5.51 -5.17
N PRO A 230 -21.02 -4.98 -4.59
CA PRO A 230 -22.32 -5.64 -4.59
C PRO A 230 -23.03 -5.61 -5.93
N LYS A 231 -22.56 -4.80 -6.89
CA LYS A 231 -23.07 -4.66 -8.24
C LYS A 231 -21.97 -4.29 -9.20
N ASP A 232 -22.28 -4.12 -10.48
CA ASP A 232 -21.32 -3.71 -11.50
C ASP A 232 -20.56 -2.45 -11.07
N LEU A 233 -19.23 -2.52 -11.10
CA LEU A 233 -18.35 -1.43 -10.68
C LEU A 233 -18.52 -0.17 -11.53
N THR A 234 -18.87 -0.33 -12.81
CA THR A 234 -19.09 0.82 -13.71
C THR A 234 -20.26 1.71 -13.29
N GLU A 235 -21.18 1.17 -12.47
CA GLU A 235 -22.27 1.95 -11.89
C GLU A 235 -21.89 2.71 -10.62
N ILE A 236 -20.70 2.43 -10.07
CA ILE A 236 -20.25 2.97 -8.77
C ILE A 236 -19.07 3.93 -8.94
N ILE A 237 -18.07 3.49 -9.71
CA ILE A 237 -16.76 4.18 -9.88
C ILE A 237 -16.23 4.01 -11.30
N PRO A 238 -15.39 4.92 -11.80
CA PRO A 238 -14.70 4.74 -13.06
C PRO A 238 -13.77 3.52 -13.01
N VAL A 239 -13.75 2.75 -14.09
CA VAL A 239 -12.88 1.59 -14.27
C VAL A 239 -12.17 1.67 -15.62
N TYR A 240 -11.00 1.02 -15.72
CA TYR A 240 -10.31 0.87 -17.00
C TYR A 240 -9.72 -0.53 -17.16
N ALA A 241 -9.44 -0.92 -18.39
CA ALA A 241 -8.76 -2.18 -18.71
C ALA A 241 -7.28 -1.93 -18.98
N SER A 242 -6.42 -2.84 -18.54
CA SER A 242 -4.98 -2.82 -18.80
C SER A 242 -4.56 -4.10 -19.51
N LYS A 243 -3.41 -4.02 -20.21
CA LYS A 243 -2.77 -5.21 -20.79
C LYS A 243 -2.06 -6.08 -19.74
N GLU A 244 -1.87 -5.56 -18.53
CA GLU A 244 -1.16 -6.22 -17.44
C GLU A 244 -2.04 -7.20 -16.65
N THR A 245 -3.35 -7.10 -16.77
CA THR A 245 -4.31 -7.95 -16.05
C THR A 245 -5.60 -8.10 -16.83
N GLU A 246 -6.27 -9.25 -16.65
CA GLU A 246 -7.62 -9.48 -17.20
C GLU A 246 -8.74 -8.84 -16.36
N LEU A 247 -8.41 -8.38 -15.14
CA LEU A 247 -9.37 -7.71 -14.26
C LEU A 247 -9.49 -6.22 -14.58
N LEU A 248 -10.64 -5.66 -14.25
CA LEU A 248 -10.82 -4.20 -14.21
C LEU A 248 -9.90 -3.59 -13.17
N ILE A 249 -9.54 -2.32 -13.38
CA ILE A 249 -8.71 -1.54 -12.46
C ILE A 249 -9.47 -0.26 -12.12
N THR A 250 -9.46 0.12 -10.84
CA THR A 250 -10.10 1.35 -10.37
C THR A 250 -9.41 1.89 -9.11
#